data_1004f43e908bdad26ca987ef87b4d630
#
_entry.id   1004f43e908bdad26ca987ef87b4d630
#
_cell.length_a   1.000
_cell.length_b   1.000
_cell.length_c   1.000
_cell.angle_alpha   90.00
_cell.angle_beta   90.00
_cell.angle_gamma   90.00
#
_symmetry.space_group_name_H-M   'P 1'
#
loop_
_entity.id
_entity.type
_entity.pdbx_description
1 polymer ?
#
loop_
_entity_poly.entity_id
_entity_poly.type
_entity_poly.pdbx_seq_one_letter_code
_entity_poly.pdbx_strand_id
1 'polypeptide(L)'
;MKTLIVVDMQNDFITGALGSKDAEAIVPGVVELVKGFDGKIIFTRDTHTPNYLATQEGRKLPVEHCIKDTHGWQICDELKPYAKNCIDKITFGSVDLPSMIDDGTDEVILCGLCTDICVISNAMILKAHYPELKITIDAACCAGVTRESHKIALDAMRAVQIEIKE
;
A
#
# COMPACT_ATOMS: atom_id res chain seq x y z
N MET A 1 17.44 12.23 -0.05
CA MET A 1 16.09 12.42 0.56
C MET A 1 15.30 11.13 0.45
N LYS A 2 14.43 10.82 1.46
CA LYS A 2 13.63 9.56 1.45
C LYS A 2 12.14 9.86 1.31
N THR A 3 11.43 8.93 0.69
CA THR A 3 9.96 8.97 0.58
C THR A 3 9.38 7.66 1.14
N LEU A 4 8.41 7.77 2.04
CA LEU A 4 7.63 6.64 2.55
C LEU A 4 6.29 6.59 1.83
N ILE A 5 5.94 5.42 1.32
CA ILE A 5 4.64 5.15 0.73
C ILE A 5 3.88 4.19 1.63
N VAL A 6 2.78 4.67 2.19
CA VAL A 6 1.88 3.89 3.04
C VAL A 6 0.71 3.42 2.17
N VAL A 7 0.71 2.14 1.85
CA VAL A 7 -0.21 1.55 0.88
C VAL A 7 -1.49 1.09 1.56
N ASP A 8 -2.61 1.68 1.17
CA ASP A 8 -3.99 1.25 1.44
C ASP A 8 -4.29 0.86 2.90
N MET A 9 -3.78 1.61 3.87
CA MET A 9 -4.08 1.41 5.28
C MET A 9 -5.49 1.93 5.61
N GLN A 10 -6.49 1.33 4.94
CA GLN A 10 -7.91 1.70 5.00
C GLN A 10 -8.70 0.75 5.91
N ASN A 11 -9.82 1.23 6.46
CA ASN A 11 -10.61 0.47 7.41
C ASN A 11 -11.10 -0.87 6.84
N ASP A 12 -11.50 -0.93 5.56
CA ASP A 12 -11.98 -2.18 4.95
C ASP A 12 -10.91 -3.26 4.85
N PHE A 13 -9.63 -2.89 4.75
CA PHE A 13 -8.51 -3.85 4.71
C PHE A 13 -7.97 -4.21 6.10
N ILE A 14 -8.33 -3.48 7.15
CA ILE A 14 -7.84 -3.72 8.51
C ILE A 14 -8.88 -4.48 9.32
N THR A 15 -10.05 -3.89 9.54
CA THR A 15 -11.13 -4.42 10.38
C THR A 15 -12.44 -4.62 9.63
N GLY A 16 -12.57 -4.09 8.40
CA GLY A 16 -13.80 -4.11 7.61
C GLY A 16 -13.93 -5.33 6.71
N ALA A 17 -14.53 -5.14 5.53
CA ALA A 17 -15.00 -6.20 4.64
C ALA A 17 -13.91 -7.20 4.21
N LEU A 18 -12.67 -6.76 4.06
CA LEU A 18 -11.50 -7.57 3.70
C LEU A 18 -10.42 -7.57 4.80
N GLY A 19 -10.81 -7.26 6.03
CA GLY A 19 -9.91 -7.21 7.18
C GLY A 19 -9.36 -8.57 7.60
N SER A 20 -8.20 -8.56 8.26
CA SER A 20 -7.57 -9.76 8.80
C SER A 20 -6.80 -9.46 10.08
N LYS A 21 -6.53 -10.49 10.89
CA LYS A 21 -5.72 -10.36 12.10
C LYS A 21 -4.29 -9.95 11.82
N ASP A 22 -3.71 -10.40 10.72
CA ASP A 22 -2.36 -10.00 10.31
C ASP A 22 -2.35 -8.52 9.85
N ALA A 23 -3.41 -8.04 9.19
CA ALA A 23 -3.56 -6.63 8.85
C ALA A 23 -3.73 -5.73 10.10
N GLU A 24 -4.53 -6.16 11.08
CA GLU A 24 -4.65 -5.44 12.37
C GLU A 24 -3.29 -5.39 13.10
N ALA A 25 -2.53 -6.48 13.06
CA ALA A 25 -1.28 -6.61 13.80
C ALA A 25 -0.17 -5.65 13.31
N ILE A 26 -0.17 -5.24 12.04
CA ILE A 26 0.84 -4.30 11.52
C ILE A 26 0.55 -2.84 11.83
N VAL A 27 -0.69 -2.49 12.19
CA VAL A 27 -1.09 -1.07 12.40
C VAL A 27 -0.16 -0.34 13.36
N PRO A 28 0.16 -0.86 14.57
CA PRO A 28 1.07 -0.17 15.49
C PRO A 28 2.46 0.08 14.89
N GLY A 29 3.02 -0.90 14.17
CA GLY A 29 4.32 -0.78 13.51
C GLY A 29 4.31 0.30 12.42
N VAL A 30 3.27 0.34 11.59
CA VAL A 30 3.10 1.38 10.56
C VAL A 30 2.95 2.76 11.19
N VAL A 31 2.21 2.88 12.29
CA VAL A 31 2.05 4.16 13.03
C VAL A 31 3.40 4.64 13.54
N GLU A 32 4.20 3.79 14.17
CA GLU A 32 5.53 4.18 14.67
C GLU A 32 6.48 4.53 13.52
N LEU A 33 6.44 3.78 12.41
CA LEU A 33 7.22 4.10 11.22
C LEU A 33 6.86 5.50 10.68
N VAL A 34 5.56 5.79 10.53
CA VAL A 34 5.07 7.09 10.04
C VAL A 34 5.45 8.24 10.96
N LYS A 35 5.30 8.06 12.28
CA LYS A 35 5.66 9.09 13.27
C LYS A 35 7.14 9.42 13.29
N GLY A 36 8.00 8.41 13.14
CA GLY A 36 9.46 8.55 13.18
C GLY A 36 10.09 8.87 11.82
N PHE A 37 9.32 8.94 10.74
CA PHE A 37 9.87 9.08 9.40
C PHE A 37 10.32 10.51 9.12
N ASP A 38 11.60 10.66 8.78
CA ASP A 38 12.19 11.92 8.33
C ASP A 38 12.23 11.94 6.79
N GLY A 39 11.21 12.54 6.19
CA GLY A 39 11.05 12.61 4.75
C GLY A 39 9.61 12.85 4.30
N LYS A 40 9.38 12.72 3.00
CA LYS A 40 8.06 12.83 2.41
C LYS A 40 7.24 11.56 2.67
N ILE A 41 5.98 11.72 3.05
CA ILE A 41 5.05 10.61 3.24
C ILE A 41 3.90 10.75 2.25
N ILE A 42 3.63 9.67 1.52
CA ILE A 42 2.54 9.55 0.56
C ILE A 42 1.66 8.36 1.00
N PHE A 43 0.36 8.56 1.00
CA PHE A 43 -0.62 7.50 1.22
C PHE A 43 -1.30 7.14 -0.08
N THR A 44 -1.59 5.86 -0.29
CA THR A 44 -2.51 5.44 -1.33
C THR A 44 -3.82 4.98 -0.73
N ARG A 45 -4.91 5.12 -1.49
CA ARG A 45 -6.22 4.59 -1.13
C ARG A 45 -6.80 3.85 -2.33
N ASP A 46 -7.11 2.60 -2.14
CA ASP A 46 -7.95 1.88 -3.09
C ASP A 46 -9.34 2.50 -3.11
N THR A 47 -9.86 2.78 -4.31
CA THR A 47 -11.06 3.62 -4.43
C THR A 47 -11.98 3.05 -5.49
N HIS A 48 -13.12 2.55 -5.06
CA HIS A 48 -14.16 1.99 -5.94
C HIS A 48 -15.41 2.86 -5.95
N THR A 49 -16.21 2.69 -7.00
CA THR A 49 -17.54 3.28 -7.10
C THR A 49 -18.60 2.28 -6.64
N PRO A 50 -19.84 2.72 -6.36
CA PRO A 50 -20.96 1.80 -6.05
C PRO A 50 -21.22 0.75 -7.12
N ASN A 51 -20.66 0.91 -8.33
CA ASN A 51 -20.75 -0.07 -9.41
C ASN A 51 -19.66 -1.16 -9.37
N TYR A 52 -18.96 -1.32 -8.23
CA TYR A 52 -17.84 -2.24 -8.07
C TYR A 52 -18.14 -3.66 -8.59
N LEU A 53 -19.29 -4.23 -8.21
CA LEU A 53 -19.66 -5.62 -8.59
C LEU A 53 -19.80 -5.83 -10.11
N ALA A 54 -19.98 -4.77 -10.89
CA ALA A 54 -20.02 -4.86 -12.35
C ALA A 54 -18.63 -4.74 -13.00
N THR A 55 -17.59 -4.43 -12.23
CA THR A 55 -16.22 -4.36 -12.73
C THR A 55 -15.60 -5.75 -12.92
N GLN A 56 -14.46 -5.82 -13.63
CA GLN A 56 -13.72 -7.08 -13.73
C GLN A 56 -13.26 -7.58 -12.37
N GLU A 57 -12.78 -6.68 -11.51
CA GLU A 57 -12.35 -7.00 -10.15
C GLU A 57 -13.51 -7.52 -9.31
N GLY A 58 -14.64 -6.81 -9.29
CA GLY A 58 -15.83 -7.21 -8.54
C GLY A 58 -16.44 -8.55 -8.98
N ARG A 59 -16.28 -8.93 -10.26
CA ARG A 59 -16.68 -10.27 -10.72
C ARG A 59 -15.78 -11.39 -10.20
N LYS A 60 -14.50 -11.09 -9.92
CA LYS A 60 -13.52 -12.06 -9.40
C LYS A 60 -13.49 -12.09 -7.87
N LEU A 61 -13.74 -10.96 -7.24
CA LEU A 61 -13.85 -10.79 -5.79
C LEU A 61 -15.17 -10.07 -5.48
N PRO A 62 -16.30 -10.78 -5.35
CA PRO A 62 -17.62 -10.18 -5.16
C PRO A 62 -17.85 -9.70 -3.73
N VAL A 63 -16.94 -8.90 -3.21
CA VAL A 63 -16.98 -8.28 -1.89
C VAL A 63 -16.80 -6.78 -2.07
N GLU A 64 -17.86 -6.00 -1.92
CA GLU A 64 -17.76 -4.55 -1.97
C GLU A 64 -16.85 -4.05 -0.85
N HIS A 65 -15.88 -3.24 -1.22
CA HIS A 65 -14.92 -2.64 -0.29
C HIS A 65 -14.43 -1.30 -0.85
N CYS A 66 -13.90 -0.47 0.01
CA CYS A 66 -13.31 0.82 -0.34
C CYS A 66 -14.17 1.65 -1.31
N ILE A 67 -15.49 1.58 -1.16
CA ILE A 67 -16.41 2.43 -1.92
C ILE A 67 -16.19 3.87 -1.45
N LYS A 68 -15.91 4.75 -2.41
CA LYS A 68 -15.57 6.15 -2.14
C LYS A 68 -16.55 6.81 -1.17
N ASP A 69 -16.02 7.60 -0.25
CA ASP A 69 -16.73 8.36 0.78
C ASP A 69 -17.40 7.51 1.88
N THR A 70 -17.21 6.18 1.88
CA THR A 70 -17.64 5.32 2.99
C THR A 70 -16.60 5.27 4.11
N HIS A 71 -17.00 4.80 5.28
CA HIS A 71 -16.07 4.56 6.40
C HIS A 71 -14.97 3.56 6.04
N GLY A 72 -15.32 2.49 5.31
CA GLY A 72 -14.38 1.47 4.86
C GLY A 72 -13.26 1.99 3.97
N TRP A 73 -13.57 2.98 3.13
CA TRP A 73 -12.60 3.64 2.25
C TRP A 73 -11.62 4.55 2.98
N GLN A 74 -11.98 5.08 4.16
CA GLN A 74 -11.12 6.00 4.89
C GLN A 74 -9.85 5.32 5.41
N ILE A 75 -8.73 6.06 5.42
CA ILE A 75 -7.53 5.66 6.17
C ILE A 75 -7.91 5.46 7.64
N CYS A 76 -7.35 4.43 8.28
CA CYS A 76 -7.62 4.15 9.68
C CYS A 76 -7.30 5.35 10.58
N ASP A 77 -8.03 5.48 11.68
CA ASP A 77 -8.02 6.69 12.51
C ASP A 77 -6.62 7.01 13.06
N GLU A 78 -5.82 5.99 13.37
CA GLU A 78 -4.46 6.15 13.89
C GLU A 78 -3.49 6.80 12.87
N LEU A 79 -3.72 6.60 11.59
CA LEU A 79 -2.88 7.13 10.51
C LEU A 79 -3.46 8.36 9.83
N LYS A 80 -4.76 8.61 9.98
CA LYS A 80 -5.48 9.71 9.34
C LYS A 80 -4.84 11.09 9.56
N PRO A 81 -4.29 11.44 10.75
CA PRO A 81 -3.63 12.73 10.94
C PRO A 81 -2.39 12.96 10.08
N TYR A 82 -1.77 11.90 9.60
CA TYR A 82 -0.54 11.93 8.79
C TYR A 82 -0.82 11.87 7.29
N ALA A 83 -2.03 11.50 6.88
CA ALA A 83 -2.43 11.27 5.49
C ALA A 83 -2.71 12.60 4.74
N LYS A 84 -1.71 13.49 4.69
CA LYS A 84 -1.84 14.80 4.02
C LYS A 84 -1.66 14.71 2.51
N ASN A 85 -0.81 13.79 2.03
CA ASN A 85 -0.59 13.53 0.62
C ASN A 85 -1.20 12.16 0.30
N CYS A 86 -2.39 12.14 -0.25
CA CYS A 86 -3.08 10.91 -0.63
C CYS A 86 -3.28 10.86 -2.14
N ILE A 87 -3.13 9.67 -2.71
CA ILE A 87 -3.53 9.36 -4.07
C ILE A 87 -4.62 8.28 -4.06
N ASP A 88 -5.74 8.58 -4.69
CA ASP A 88 -6.82 7.62 -4.90
C ASP A 88 -6.54 6.83 -6.17
N LYS A 89 -6.46 5.52 -6.06
CA LYS A 89 -6.22 4.60 -7.17
C LYS A 89 -7.43 3.72 -7.43
N ILE A 90 -7.68 3.41 -8.67
CA ILE A 90 -8.86 2.63 -9.11
C ILE A 90 -8.54 1.15 -9.31
N THR A 91 -7.31 0.73 -9.06
CA THR A 91 -6.83 -0.64 -9.17
C THR A 91 -5.62 -0.84 -8.24
N PHE A 92 -5.02 -2.00 -8.25
CA PHE A 92 -3.98 -2.45 -7.30
C PHE A 92 -2.76 -1.53 -7.24
N GLY A 93 -2.23 -1.10 -8.38
CA GLY A 93 -1.14 -0.13 -8.46
C GLY A 93 -1.60 1.18 -9.11
N SER A 94 -0.90 2.28 -8.83
CA SER A 94 -1.16 3.58 -9.44
C SER A 94 -0.05 3.95 -10.41
N VAL A 95 -0.40 4.15 -11.67
CA VAL A 95 0.54 4.66 -12.69
C VAL A 95 0.89 6.14 -12.46
N ASP A 96 0.11 6.85 -11.65
CA ASP A 96 0.36 8.24 -11.29
C ASP A 96 1.28 8.38 -10.08
N LEU A 97 1.50 7.30 -9.30
CA LEU A 97 2.34 7.33 -8.10
C LEU A 97 3.77 7.78 -8.37
N PRO A 98 4.43 7.40 -9.48
CA PRO A 98 5.77 7.91 -9.80
C PRO A 98 5.85 9.42 -9.87
N SER A 99 4.81 10.10 -10.37
CA SER A 99 4.79 11.57 -10.48
C SER A 99 4.78 12.30 -9.12
N MET A 100 4.49 11.59 -8.04
CA MET A 100 4.54 12.12 -6.67
C MET A 100 5.92 12.00 -6.02
N ILE A 101 6.87 11.29 -6.64
CA ILE A 101 8.24 11.16 -6.13
C ILE A 101 9.02 12.39 -6.55
N ASP A 102 9.60 13.09 -5.56
CA ASP A 102 10.35 14.33 -5.83
C ASP A 102 11.71 14.04 -6.47
N ASP A 103 12.16 14.94 -7.31
CA ASP A 103 13.52 14.91 -7.87
C ASP A 103 14.55 14.89 -6.72
N GLY A 104 15.57 14.04 -6.83
CA GLY A 104 16.59 13.86 -5.80
C GLY A 104 16.17 12.96 -4.64
N THR A 105 15.09 12.19 -4.77
CA THR A 105 14.79 11.08 -3.85
C THR A 105 15.80 9.97 -4.04
N ASP A 106 16.50 9.58 -2.96
CA ASP A 106 17.52 8.53 -2.98
C ASP A 106 16.93 7.14 -2.70
N GLU A 107 15.84 7.10 -1.94
CA GLU A 107 15.21 5.85 -1.51
C GLU A 107 13.70 6.04 -1.35
N VAL A 108 12.94 5.08 -1.85
CA VAL A 108 11.50 4.93 -1.58
C VAL A 108 11.28 3.69 -0.73
N ILE A 109 10.57 3.85 0.37
CA ILE A 109 10.19 2.76 1.28
C ILE A 109 8.68 2.55 1.16
N LEU A 110 8.24 1.31 0.99
CA LEU A 110 6.82 0.96 0.98
C LEU A 110 6.47 0.12 2.20
N CYS A 111 5.29 0.37 2.76
CA CYS A 111 4.64 -0.44 3.79
C CYS A 111 3.13 -0.47 3.57
N GLY A 112 2.40 -1.33 4.28
CA GLY A 112 0.95 -1.38 4.26
C GLY A 112 0.36 -2.66 3.66
N LEU A 113 -0.77 -2.53 3.00
CA LEU A 113 -1.65 -3.64 2.61
C LEU A 113 -2.00 -3.64 1.12
N CYS A 114 -2.25 -4.79 0.51
CA CYS A 114 -1.68 -6.07 0.94
C CYS A 114 -0.35 -6.28 0.22
N THR A 115 0.59 -6.95 0.88
CA THR A 115 1.94 -7.21 0.33
C THR A 115 1.88 -7.81 -1.07
N ASP A 116 1.01 -8.79 -1.25
CA ASP A 116 0.84 -9.62 -2.43
C ASP A 116 -0.09 -9.04 -3.50
N ILE A 117 -0.65 -7.86 -3.26
CA ILE A 117 -1.57 -7.19 -4.19
C ILE A 117 -1.12 -5.75 -4.45
N CYS A 118 -1.51 -4.81 -3.59
CA CYS A 118 -1.28 -3.37 -3.83
C CYS A 118 0.16 -2.95 -3.58
N VAL A 119 0.84 -3.53 -2.58
CA VAL A 119 2.25 -3.19 -2.28
C VAL A 119 3.15 -3.62 -3.43
N ILE A 120 3.11 -4.90 -3.84
CA ILE A 120 3.92 -5.40 -4.96
C ILE A 120 3.61 -4.67 -6.26
N SER A 121 2.33 -4.37 -6.54
CA SER A 121 1.93 -3.67 -7.77
C SER A 121 2.54 -2.27 -7.84
N ASN A 122 2.49 -1.49 -6.76
CA ASN A 122 3.09 -0.17 -6.69
C ASN A 122 4.62 -0.23 -6.74
N ALA A 123 5.23 -1.20 -6.05
CA ALA A 123 6.68 -1.40 -6.07
C ALA A 123 7.21 -1.70 -7.48
N MET A 124 6.50 -2.56 -8.24
CA MET A 124 6.86 -2.88 -9.63
C MET A 124 6.71 -1.69 -10.57
N ILE A 125 5.66 -0.89 -10.42
CA ILE A 125 5.46 0.35 -11.20
C ILE A 125 6.60 1.33 -10.94
N LEU A 126 6.96 1.55 -9.66
CA LEU A 126 8.08 2.41 -9.30
C LEU A 126 9.41 1.89 -9.84
N LYS A 127 9.66 0.58 -9.74
CA LYS A 127 10.89 -0.03 -10.27
C LYS A 127 10.99 0.09 -11.79
N ALA A 128 9.88 -0.04 -12.49
CA ALA A 128 9.84 0.12 -13.95
C ALA A 128 10.05 1.59 -14.37
N HIS A 129 9.53 2.54 -13.58
CA HIS A 129 9.65 3.97 -13.87
C HIS A 129 11.03 4.52 -13.50
N TYR A 130 11.58 4.07 -12.37
CA TYR A 130 12.85 4.52 -11.81
C TYR A 130 13.80 3.33 -11.61
N PRO A 131 14.46 2.81 -12.66
CA PRO A 131 15.27 1.58 -12.57
C PRO A 131 16.45 1.69 -11.60
N GLU A 132 17.00 2.89 -11.41
CA GLU A 132 18.15 3.14 -10.53
C GLU A 132 17.76 3.57 -9.11
N LEU A 133 16.49 3.88 -8.87
CA LEU A 133 16.01 4.27 -7.55
C LEU A 133 16.04 3.08 -6.59
N LYS A 134 16.60 3.29 -5.41
CA LYS A 134 16.51 2.31 -4.34
C LYS A 134 15.07 2.20 -3.86
N ILE A 135 14.49 1.01 -3.97
CA ILE A 135 13.15 0.69 -3.49
C ILE A 135 13.25 -0.37 -2.42
N THR A 136 12.67 -0.10 -1.26
CA THR A 136 12.71 -0.98 -0.08
C THR A 136 11.28 -1.27 0.39
N ILE A 137 10.98 -2.51 0.71
CA ILE A 137 9.76 -2.91 1.40
C ILE A 137 10.07 -3.13 2.88
N ASP A 138 9.37 -2.45 3.77
CA ASP A 138 9.42 -2.74 5.21
C ASP A 138 8.45 -3.90 5.50
N ALA A 139 9.00 -5.14 5.48
CA ALA A 139 8.19 -6.35 5.56
C ALA A 139 7.46 -6.49 6.90
N ALA A 140 8.07 -6.02 7.99
CA ALA A 140 7.44 -6.01 9.32
C ALA A 140 6.22 -5.08 9.39
N CYS A 141 6.15 -4.11 8.49
CA CYS A 141 5.02 -3.16 8.33
C CYS A 141 4.12 -3.51 7.14
N CYS A 142 4.15 -4.75 6.67
CA CYS A 142 3.29 -5.26 5.59
C CYS A 142 2.57 -6.54 6.03
N ALA A 143 1.38 -6.77 5.48
CA ALA A 143 0.67 -8.03 5.59
C ALA A 143 0.05 -8.42 4.25
N GLY A 144 0.09 -9.70 3.91
CA GLY A 144 -0.57 -10.25 2.73
C GLY A 144 -1.97 -10.77 3.04
N VAL A 145 -2.67 -11.23 2.00
CA VAL A 145 -3.95 -11.93 2.17
C VAL A 145 -3.76 -13.19 3.01
N THR A 146 -2.65 -13.88 2.81
CA THR A 146 -2.18 -14.98 3.65
C THR A 146 -0.69 -14.79 3.96
N ARG A 147 -0.19 -15.47 5.00
CA ARG A 147 1.25 -15.46 5.31
C ARG A 147 2.08 -16.09 4.20
N GLU A 148 1.52 -17.06 3.49
CA GLU A 148 2.18 -17.70 2.36
C GLU A 148 2.29 -16.74 1.17
N SER A 149 1.18 -16.10 0.76
CA SER A 149 1.20 -15.15 -0.35
C SER A 149 2.03 -13.90 -0.05
N HIS A 150 2.07 -13.45 1.21
CA HIS A 150 2.99 -12.42 1.68
C HIS A 150 4.44 -12.79 1.37
N LYS A 151 4.87 -13.99 1.79
CA LYS A 151 6.24 -14.47 1.55
C LYS A 151 6.55 -14.59 0.05
N ILE A 152 5.63 -15.16 -0.72
CA ILE A 152 5.77 -15.29 -2.18
C ILE A 152 5.98 -13.91 -2.83
N ALA A 153 5.21 -12.91 -2.42
CA ALA A 153 5.34 -11.55 -2.95
C ALA A 153 6.69 -10.92 -2.59
N LEU A 154 7.17 -11.10 -1.36
CA LEU A 154 8.49 -10.63 -0.95
C LEU A 154 9.60 -11.29 -1.78
N ASP A 155 9.52 -12.60 -2.00
CA ASP A 155 10.49 -13.34 -2.82
C ASP A 155 10.44 -12.88 -4.29
N ALA A 156 9.27 -12.62 -4.84
CA ALA A 156 9.11 -12.06 -6.20
C ALA A 156 9.73 -10.67 -6.32
N MET A 157 9.55 -9.80 -5.30
CA MET A 157 10.16 -8.48 -5.28
C MET A 157 11.69 -8.53 -5.15
N ARG A 158 12.24 -9.45 -4.34
CA ARG A 158 13.70 -9.70 -4.30
C ARG A 158 14.26 -10.08 -5.67
N ALA A 159 13.56 -10.93 -6.42
CA ALA A 159 14.00 -11.37 -7.76
C ALA A 159 14.16 -10.21 -8.75
N VAL A 160 13.44 -9.12 -8.60
CA VAL A 160 13.53 -7.92 -9.43
C VAL A 160 14.31 -6.77 -8.74
N GLN A 161 15.16 -7.13 -7.77
CA GLN A 161 16.10 -6.21 -7.11
C GLN A 161 15.43 -5.12 -6.24
N ILE A 162 14.24 -5.38 -5.72
CA ILE A 162 13.64 -4.58 -4.67
C ILE A 162 14.17 -5.10 -3.33
N GLU A 163 14.65 -4.19 -2.48
CA GLU A 163 15.16 -4.56 -1.16
C GLU A 163 14.03 -4.90 -0.20
N ILE A 164 14.24 -5.92 0.61
CA ILE A 164 13.31 -6.31 1.67
C ILE A 164 14.01 -6.13 3.01
N LYS A 165 13.46 -5.24 3.83
CA LYS A 165 13.84 -5.05 5.23
C LYS A 165 12.91 -5.91 6.08
N GLU A 166 13.51 -6.85 6.82
CA GLU A 166 12.83 -7.75 7.77
C GLU A 166 12.52 -7.03 9.10
#